data_df35a36713b4758cbbf8d3a9c2639b8c
#
_entry.id   df35a36713b4758cbbf8d3a9c2639b8c
#
_cell.length_a   1.000
_cell.length_b   1.000
_cell.length_c   1.000
_cell.angle_alpha   90.00
_cell.angle_beta   90.00
_cell.angle_gamma   90.00
#
_symmetry.space_group_name_H-M   'P 1'
#
loop_
_entity.id
_entity.type
_entity.pdbx_description
1 polymer ?
#
loop_
_entity_poly.entity_id
_entity_poly.type
_entity_poly.pdbx_seq_one_letter_code
_entity_poly.pdbx_strand_id
1 'polypeptide(L)'
;LRNDEKLKKLFICDLGLNTKTNDSFVALLTELRKKRISVTYVDHHEIDSKVATKLKKIKVKLIHDISECTSVLIYDAFKKKLTEHSPFIAACGAITDYMENKPIASKLLQMYDRQFALVNATVLTYNIVGHQKESDYLLYLVDELSESKFPHEIPNTFVHAQLQVEKLAGIMSKVKKSMKVLKNLAYMEMLDSGASGAVNFVLGFSGKDVGIAYKERVDKGIYAVSVRGSSSCKIHLGRLVSSVSAKFGGSGGGHDKACGAVIPKNNMKKFLREMNLQLGRGVTAKLYPAHSM
;
A
#
# COMPACT_ATOMS: atom_id res chain seq x y z
N LEU A 1 21.37 -4.70 9.52
CA LEU A 1 20.82 -6.00 9.94
C LEU A 1 21.84 -7.14 9.81
N ARG A 2 22.56 -7.28 8.68
CA ARG A 2 23.51 -8.41 8.49
C ARG A 2 24.71 -8.38 9.44
N ASN A 3 25.12 -7.21 9.89
CA ASN A 3 26.31 -6.97 10.73
C ASN A 3 25.97 -6.63 12.19
N ASP A 4 24.71 -6.72 12.59
CA ASP A 4 24.30 -6.43 13.95
C ASP A 4 24.33 -7.72 14.78
N GLU A 5 25.41 -7.89 15.56
CA GLU A 5 25.61 -9.04 16.43
C GLU A 5 24.63 -9.12 17.60
N LYS A 6 23.97 -8.00 17.95
CA LYS A 6 22.99 -7.94 19.04
C LYS A 6 21.59 -8.35 18.61
N LEU A 7 21.32 -8.41 17.30
CA LEU A 7 20.01 -8.73 16.77
C LEU A 7 19.63 -10.18 17.09
N LYS A 8 18.58 -10.37 17.89
CA LYS A 8 18.04 -11.69 18.27
C LYS A 8 16.69 -11.97 17.60
N LYS A 9 15.89 -10.94 17.38
CA LYS A 9 14.53 -11.05 16.82
C LYS A 9 14.32 -9.99 15.75
N LEU A 10 13.68 -10.35 14.66
CA LEU A 10 13.29 -9.45 13.57
C LEU A 10 11.81 -9.62 13.30
N PHE A 11 11.07 -8.52 13.29
CA PHE A 11 9.70 -8.45 12.78
C PHE A 11 9.72 -7.71 11.44
N ILE A 12 9.09 -8.28 10.44
CA ILE A 12 8.89 -7.66 9.13
C ILE A 12 7.38 -7.56 8.96
N CYS A 13 6.88 -6.35 8.76
CA CYS A 13 5.46 -6.09 8.71
C CYS A 13 5.13 -5.29 7.45
N ASP A 14 4.06 -5.67 6.75
CA ASP A 14 3.50 -4.94 5.63
C ASP A 14 4.49 -4.71 4.47
N LEU A 15 5.25 -5.72 4.14
CA LEU A 15 6.24 -5.69 3.07
C LEU A 15 5.82 -6.62 1.93
N GLY A 16 4.99 -6.13 1.01
CA GLY A 16 4.57 -6.87 -0.16
C GLY A 16 5.76 -7.31 -1.03
N LEU A 17 5.75 -8.57 -1.45
CA LEU A 17 6.79 -9.16 -2.29
C LEU A 17 6.37 -9.17 -3.76
N ASN A 18 7.35 -9.20 -4.65
CA ASN A 18 7.14 -9.37 -6.07
C ASN A 18 8.14 -10.35 -6.68
N THR A 19 7.87 -10.82 -7.89
CA THR A 19 8.68 -11.85 -8.56
C THR A 19 10.17 -11.52 -8.66
N LYS A 20 10.53 -10.23 -8.75
CA LYS A 20 11.95 -9.81 -8.83
C LYS A 20 12.65 -9.84 -7.48
N THR A 21 11.92 -9.73 -6.39
CA THR A 21 12.48 -9.64 -5.02
C THR A 21 12.35 -10.94 -4.23
N ASN A 22 11.50 -11.87 -4.66
CA ASN A 22 11.19 -13.11 -3.95
C ASN A 22 12.44 -13.91 -3.54
N ASP A 23 13.33 -14.19 -4.49
CA ASP A 23 14.48 -15.05 -4.21
C ASP A 23 15.52 -14.34 -3.33
N SER A 24 15.78 -13.04 -3.54
CA SER A 24 16.67 -12.25 -2.70
C SER A 24 16.15 -12.10 -1.28
N PHE A 25 14.83 -11.95 -1.10
CA PHE A 25 14.20 -11.91 0.20
C PHE A 25 14.35 -13.24 0.96
N VAL A 26 14.03 -14.37 0.31
CA VAL A 26 14.21 -15.70 0.90
C VAL A 26 15.67 -15.95 1.25
N ALA A 27 16.62 -15.58 0.39
CA ALA A 27 18.05 -15.73 0.65
C ALA A 27 18.49 -14.92 1.88
N LEU A 28 18.06 -13.66 1.99
CA LEU A 28 18.34 -12.82 3.16
C LEU A 28 17.82 -13.46 4.45
N LEU A 29 16.55 -13.90 4.45
CA LEU A 29 15.98 -14.52 5.65
C LEU A 29 16.66 -15.86 5.99
N THR A 30 17.13 -16.61 5.00
CA THR A 30 17.92 -17.83 5.22
C THR A 30 19.23 -17.53 5.94
N GLU A 31 19.94 -16.48 5.54
CA GLU A 31 21.16 -16.03 6.23
C GLU A 31 20.89 -15.61 7.68
N LEU A 32 19.83 -14.84 7.93
CA LEU A 32 19.45 -14.42 9.27
C LEU A 32 19.08 -15.63 10.16
N ARG A 33 18.37 -16.60 9.61
CA ARG A 33 18.04 -17.83 10.32
C ARG A 33 19.27 -18.70 10.65
N LYS A 34 20.27 -18.76 9.75
CA LYS A 34 21.56 -19.42 10.04
C LYS A 34 22.27 -18.76 11.22
N LYS A 35 22.16 -17.43 11.38
CA LYS A 35 22.65 -16.67 12.54
C LYS A 35 21.77 -16.83 13.80
N ARG A 36 20.80 -17.73 13.81
CA ARG A 36 19.84 -17.98 14.90
C ARG A 36 18.95 -16.76 15.24
N ILE A 37 18.79 -15.82 14.34
CA ILE A 37 17.86 -14.69 14.51
C ILE A 37 16.44 -15.22 14.31
N SER A 38 15.56 -14.98 15.28
CA SER A 38 14.14 -15.29 15.16
C SER A 38 13.46 -14.29 14.20
N VAL A 39 12.80 -14.78 13.15
CA VAL A 39 12.13 -13.92 12.18
C VAL A 39 10.63 -14.18 12.20
N THR A 40 9.85 -13.13 12.38
CA THR A 40 8.40 -13.11 12.19
C THR A 40 8.08 -12.18 11.02
N TYR A 41 7.34 -12.69 10.03
CA TYR A 41 6.87 -11.92 8.90
C TYR A 41 5.35 -11.89 8.93
N VAL A 42 4.79 -10.67 9.00
CA VAL A 42 3.34 -10.43 9.05
C VAL A 42 2.97 -9.61 7.84
N ASP A 43 2.07 -10.10 7.00
CA ASP A 43 1.70 -9.41 5.77
C ASP A 43 0.31 -9.84 5.30
N HIS A 44 -0.35 -8.98 4.52
CA HIS A 44 -1.65 -9.22 3.92
C HIS A 44 -1.63 -9.17 2.37
N HIS A 45 -0.49 -8.85 1.76
CA HIS A 45 -0.34 -8.87 0.31
C HIS A 45 -0.34 -10.30 -0.24
N GLU A 46 -0.70 -10.48 -1.52
CA GLU A 46 -0.57 -11.79 -2.17
C GLU A 46 0.89 -12.29 -2.11
N ILE A 47 1.10 -13.49 -1.59
CA ILE A 47 2.40 -14.17 -1.52
C ILE A 47 2.39 -15.40 -2.45
N ASP A 48 3.42 -15.53 -3.28
CA ASP A 48 3.63 -16.74 -4.08
C ASP A 48 3.74 -17.98 -3.17
N SER A 49 2.97 -19.02 -3.46
CA SER A 49 2.91 -20.24 -2.67
C SER A 49 4.27 -20.94 -2.51
N LYS A 50 5.14 -20.86 -3.53
CA LYS A 50 6.52 -21.39 -3.45
C LYS A 50 7.35 -20.56 -2.47
N VAL A 51 7.17 -19.24 -2.42
CA VAL A 51 7.83 -18.36 -1.45
C VAL A 51 7.35 -18.69 -0.03
N ALA A 52 6.05 -18.76 0.19
CA ALA A 52 5.48 -19.14 1.49
C ALA A 52 6.02 -20.47 1.98
N THR A 53 6.11 -21.47 1.09
CA THR A 53 6.70 -22.80 1.40
C THR A 53 8.18 -22.69 1.77
N LYS A 54 8.98 -21.92 1.02
CA LYS A 54 10.41 -21.69 1.34
C LYS A 54 10.58 -21.03 2.72
N LEU A 55 9.76 -20.02 3.03
CA LEU A 55 9.79 -19.32 4.33
C LEU A 55 9.49 -20.26 5.51
N LYS A 56 8.47 -21.12 5.36
CA LYS A 56 8.15 -22.15 6.36
C LYS A 56 9.31 -23.13 6.56
N LYS A 57 9.95 -23.60 5.48
CA LYS A 57 11.11 -24.52 5.55
C LYS A 57 12.28 -23.93 6.34
N ILE A 58 12.56 -22.66 6.22
CA ILE A 58 13.62 -21.98 6.99
C ILE A 58 13.15 -21.50 8.37
N LYS A 59 11.98 -21.94 8.84
CA LYS A 59 11.40 -21.65 10.17
C LYS A 59 11.18 -20.14 10.41
N VAL A 60 10.75 -19.40 9.39
CA VAL A 60 10.19 -18.07 9.55
C VAL A 60 8.77 -18.22 10.09
N LYS A 61 8.42 -17.49 11.16
CA LYS A 61 7.03 -17.40 11.61
C LYS A 61 6.27 -16.50 10.64
N LEU A 62 5.52 -17.12 9.72
CA LEU A 62 4.68 -16.42 8.76
C LEU A 62 3.26 -16.27 9.32
N ILE A 63 2.79 -15.02 9.48
CA ILE A 63 1.41 -14.65 9.79
C ILE A 63 0.91 -13.94 8.55
N HIS A 64 0.06 -14.59 7.78
CA HIS A 64 -0.38 -14.09 6.48
C HIS A 64 -1.85 -14.40 6.26
N ASP A 65 -2.63 -13.36 6.00
CA ASP A 65 -4.03 -13.46 5.61
C ASP A 65 -4.41 -12.22 4.78
N ILE A 66 -4.96 -12.43 3.60
CA ILE A 66 -5.41 -11.36 2.70
C ILE A 66 -6.77 -10.77 3.09
N SER A 67 -7.44 -11.35 4.08
CA SER A 67 -8.76 -10.92 4.53
C SER A 67 -8.74 -9.76 5.52
N GLU A 68 -7.58 -9.44 6.10
CA GLU A 68 -7.41 -8.34 7.07
C GLU A 68 -6.13 -7.58 6.78
N CYS A 69 -6.02 -6.31 7.19
CA CYS A 69 -4.78 -5.55 7.06
C CYS A 69 -3.71 -5.99 8.06
N THR A 70 -2.46 -5.70 7.77
CA THR A 70 -1.32 -6.14 8.59
C THR A 70 -1.42 -5.70 10.04
N SER A 71 -1.88 -4.49 10.34
CA SER A 71 -2.05 -4.00 11.72
C SER A 71 -3.05 -4.82 12.52
N VAL A 72 -4.16 -5.24 11.87
CA VAL A 72 -5.17 -6.11 12.47
C VAL A 72 -4.62 -7.52 12.69
N LEU A 73 -3.87 -8.06 11.74
CA LEU A 73 -3.19 -9.36 11.88
C LEU A 73 -2.20 -9.37 13.07
N ILE A 74 -1.44 -8.28 13.24
CA ILE A 74 -0.54 -8.13 14.39
C ILE A 74 -1.35 -8.10 15.69
N TYR A 75 -2.41 -7.29 15.74
CA TYR A 75 -3.26 -7.23 16.91
C TYR A 75 -3.82 -8.60 17.27
N ASP A 76 -4.44 -9.30 16.33
CA ASP A 76 -5.07 -10.60 16.60
C ASP A 76 -4.06 -11.66 17.05
N ALA A 77 -2.89 -11.70 16.40
CA ALA A 77 -1.82 -12.66 16.73
C ALA A 77 -1.15 -12.41 18.09
N PHE A 78 -1.15 -11.17 18.58
CA PHE A 78 -0.39 -10.77 19.76
C PHE A 78 -1.23 -10.09 20.86
N LYS A 79 -2.54 -10.02 20.76
CA LYS A 79 -3.47 -9.28 21.63
C LYS A 79 -3.25 -9.49 23.14
N LYS A 80 -2.81 -10.70 23.54
CA LYS A 80 -2.52 -11.00 24.96
C LYS A 80 -1.26 -10.32 25.51
N LYS A 81 -0.44 -9.70 24.62
CA LYS A 81 0.84 -9.06 24.96
C LYS A 81 0.85 -7.57 24.61
N LEU A 82 -0.22 -7.07 24.03
CA LEU A 82 -0.36 -5.71 23.61
C LEU A 82 -1.14 -4.89 24.64
N THR A 83 -1.01 -3.57 24.57
CA THR A 83 -1.71 -2.64 25.47
C THR A 83 -3.19 -2.54 25.12
N GLU A 84 -4.00 -1.97 26.02
CA GLU A 84 -5.44 -1.70 25.80
C GLU A 84 -5.68 -0.73 24.65
N HIS A 85 -4.68 0.07 24.27
CA HIS A 85 -4.74 1.01 23.15
C HIS A 85 -4.55 0.35 21.78
N SER A 86 -3.95 -0.83 21.75
CA SER A 86 -3.58 -1.52 20.50
C SER A 86 -4.74 -1.82 19.55
N PRO A 87 -5.98 -2.16 20.01
CA PRO A 87 -7.11 -2.33 19.09
C PRO A 87 -7.47 -1.05 18.34
N PHE A 88 -7.27 0.14 18.96
CA PHE A 88 -7.49 1.41 18.28
C PHE A 88 -6.47 1.64 17.15
N ILE A 89 -5.19 1.39 17.41
CA ILE A 89 -4.13 1.51 16.39
C ILE A 89 -4.39 0.53 15.24
N ALA A 90 -4.79 -0.71 15.55
CA ALA A 90 -5.17 -1.69 14.52
C ALA A 90 -6.36 -1.21 13.67
N ALA A 91 -7.37 -0.61 14.29
CA ALA A 91 -8.53 -0.03 13.62
C ALA A 91 -8.13 1.16 12.72
N CYS A 92 -7.23 2.04 13.17
CA CYS A 92 -6.68 3.12 12.34
C CYS A 92 -5.98 2.57 11.10
N GLY A 93 -5.17 1.52 11.24
CA GLY A 93 -4.53 0.87 10.09
C GLY A 93 -5.54 0.29 9.11
N ALA A 94 -6.62 -0.33 9.59
CA ALA A 94 -7.67 -0.85 8.72
C ALA A 94 -8.38 0.26 7.91
N ILE A 95 -8.61 1.43 8.52
CA ILE A 95 -9.16 2.60 7.81
C ILE A 95 -8.19 3.06 6.71
N THR A 96 -6.90 3.13 7.01
CA THR A 96 -5.89 3.62 6.05
C THR A 96 -5.69 2.68 4.86
N ASP A 97 -5.90 1.39 5.07
CA ASP A 97 -5.83 0.34 4.05
C ASP A 97 -7.16 0.09 3.31
N TYR A 98 -8.21 0.87 3.63
CA TYR A 98 -9.56 0.65 3.09
C TYR A 98 -10.11 -0.76 3.37
N MET A 99 -9.75 -1.33 4.51
CA MET A 99 -10.15 -2.66 4.97
C MET A 99 -11.04 -2.61 6.23
N GLU A 100 -11.64 -1.47 6.52
CA GLU A 100 -12.51 -1.24 7.68
C GLU A 100 -13.75 -2.15 7.73
N ASN A 101 -14.18 -2.67 6.57
CA ASN A 101 -15.33 -3.58 6.45
C ASN A 101 -14.97 -5.06 6.63
N LYS A 102 -13.71 -5.37 6.92
CA LYS A 102 -13.26 -6.75 7.13
C LYS A 102 -13.68 -7.29 8.50
N PRO A 103 -13.80 -8.61 8.68
CA PRO A 103 -14.46 -9.20 9.85
C PRO A 103 -13.89 -8.78 11.21
N ILE A 104 -12.55 -8.75 11.35
CA ILE A 104 -11.92 -8.36 12.62
C ILE A 104 -11.87 -6.84 12.72
N ALA A 105 -11.44 -6.15 11.66
CA ALA A 105 -11.38 -4.69 11.61
C ALA A 105 -12.73 -4.04 11.96
N SER A 106 -13.82 -4.53 11.40
CA SER A 106 -15.18 -4.04 11.69
C SER A 106 -15.54 -4.15 13.17
N LYS A 107 -15.20 -5.28 13.84
CA LYS A 107 -15.42 -5.46 15.28
C LYS A 107 -14.59 -4.49 16.12
N LEU A 108 -13.34 -4.23 15.72
CA LEU A 108 -12.50 -3.27 16.42
C LEU A 108 -13.06 -1.86 16.29
N LEU A 109 -13.50 -1.47 15.10
CA LEU A 109 -14.09 -0.15 14.87
C LEU A 109 -15.40 0.08 15.63
N GLN A 110 -16.20 -0.95 15.86
CA GLN A 110 -17.44 -0.86 16.67
C GLN A 110 -17.19 -0.52 18.14
N MET A 111 -15.96 -0.63 18.63
CA MET A 111 -15.58 -0.24 20.00
C MET A 111 -15.46 1.29 20.15
N TYR A 112 -15.46 2.04 19.06
CA TYR A 112 -15.17 3.49 19.06
C TYR A 112 -16.25 4.26 18.31
N ASP A 113 -16.41 5.55 18.67
CA ASP A 113 -17.16 6.46 17.81
C ASP A 113 -16.54 6.54 16.42
N ARG A 114 -17.39 6.44 15.40
CA ARG A 114 -16.94 6.39 14.01
C ARG A 114 -16.15 7.63 13.60
N GLN A 115 -16.61 8.82 13.99
CA GLN A 115 -15.95 10.07 13.61
C GLN A 115 -14.62 10.22 14.35
N PHE A 116 -14.58 9.85 15.61
CA PHE A 116 -13.35 9.81 16.39
C PHE A 116 -12.29 8.92 15.74
N ALA A 117 -12.66 7.71 15.32
CA ALA A 117 -11.74 6.79 14.65
C ALA A 117 -11.25 7.33 13.29
N LEU A 118 -12.15 7.87 12.47
CA LEU A 118 -11.80 8.44 11.17
C LEU A 118 -10.87 9.65 11.27
N VAL A 119 -11.14 10.56 12.20
CA VAL A 119 -10.27 11.75 12.41
C VAL A 119 -8.88 11.31 12.83
N ASN A 120 -8.76 10.43 13.82
CA ASN A 120 -7.46 9.96 14.29
C ASN A 120 -6.68 9.20 13.23
N ALA A 121 -7.33 8.28 12.49
CA ALA A 121 -6.71 7.56 11.38
C ALA A 121 -6.22 8.52 10.29
N THR A 122 -7.01 9.55 9.96
CA THR A 122 -6.65 10.57 8.96
C THR A 122 -5.47 11.43 9.44
N VAL A 123 -5.51 11.89 10.68
CA VAL A 123 -4.41 12.67 11.30
C VAL A 123 -3.11 11.86 11.24
N LEU A 124 -3.14 10.59 11.68
CA LEU A 124 -1.97 9.70 11.63
C LEU A 124 -1.45 9.51 10.21
N THR A 125 -2.34 9.17 9.27
CA THR A 125 -1.99 8.97 7.87
C THR A 125 -1.34 10.20 7.25
N TYR A 126 -1.89 11.38 7.51
CA TYR A 126 -1.35 12.61 6.94
C TYR A 126 0.00 12.99 7.53
N ASN A 127 0.25 12.67 8.80
CA ASN A 127 1.56 12.81 9.39
C ASN A 127 2.58 11.85 8.74
N ILE A 128 2.25 10.58 8.59
CA ILE A 128 3.11 9.59 7.92
C ILE A 128 3.39 10.01 6.47
N VAL A 129 2.37 10.39 5.71
CA VAL A 129 2.52 10.81 4.31
C VAL A 129 3.30 12.11 4.17
N GLY A 130 3.10 13.06 5.08
CA GLY A 130 3.82 14.34 5.10
C GLY A 130 5.33 14.18 5.34
N HIS A 131 5.70 13.23 6.19
CA HIS A 131 7.07 13.02 6.69
C HIS A 131 7.72 11.72 6.23
N GLN A 132 7.35 11.17 5.08
CA GLN A 132 7.85 9.87 4.55
C GLN A 132 9.38 9.75 4.47
N LYS A 133 10.10 10.87 4.43
CA LYS A 133 11.56 10.90 4.34
C LYS A 133 12.25 11.23 5.66
N GLU A 134 11.48 11.46 6.72
CA GLU A 134 11.94 11.91 8.02
C GLU A 134 11.85 10.76 9.02
N SER A 135 12.83 9.84 8.95
CA SER A 135 12.83 8.63 9.78
C SER A 135 12.69 8.91 11.27
N ASP A 136 13.32 9.98 11.76
CA ASP A 136 13.28 10.35 13.18
C ASP A 136 11.87 10.77 13.62
N TYR A 137 11.15 11.50 12.77
CA TYR A 137 9.76 11.85 13.03
C TYR A 137 8.84 10.63 13.00
N LEU A 138 9.06 9.72 12.05
CA LEU A 138 8.27 8.48 11.99
C LEU A 138 8.51 7.58 13.20
N LEU A 139 9.75 7.50 13.68
CA LEU A 139 10.09 6.79 14.92
C LEU A 139 9.46 7.48 16.13
N TYR A 140 9.51 8.82 16.21
CA TYR A 140 8.83 9.57 17.25
C TYR A 140 7.32 9.25 17.29
N LEU A 141 6.63 9.18 16.14
CA LEU A 141 5.22 8.77 16.11
C LEU A 141 5.02 7.34 16.66
N VAL A 142 5.91 6.40 16.32
CA VAL A 142 5.86 5.02 16.85
C VAL A 142 6.03 5.02 18.36
N ASP A 143 6.98 5.77 18.89
CA ASP A 143 7.24 5.86 20.33
C ASP A 143 6.02 6.43 21.08
N GLU A 144 5.47 7.54 20.60
CA GLU A 144 4.28 8.18 21.19
C GLU A 144 3.04 7.25 21.17
N LEU A 145 2.82 6.54 20.07
CA LEU A 145 1.74 5.57 19.97
C LEU A 145 1.97 4.36 20.88
N SER A 146 3.23 3.95 21.11
CA SER A 146 3.56 2.85 22.02
C SER A 146 3.31 3.19 23.48
N GLU A 147 3.37 4.49 23.84
CA GLU A 147 2.98 5.06 25.13
C GLU A 147 1.45 5.22 25.30
N SER A 148 0.69 4.61 24.41
CA SER A 148 -0.79 4.58 24.40
C SER A 148 -1.45 5.95 24.14
N LYS A 149 -0.76 6.89 23.51
CA LYS A 149 -1.35 8.13 23.05
C LYS A 149 -2.20 7.93 21.80
N PHE A 150 -3.31 8.63 21.73
CA PHE A 150 -4.07 8.73 20.48
C PHE A 150 -3.34 9.68 19.51
N PRO A 151 -3.51 9.51 18.18
CA PRO A 151 -2.87 10.39 17.19
C PRO A 151 -3.14 11.89 17.42
N HIS A 152 -4.32 12.27 17.91
CA HIS A 152 -4.68 13.65 18.20
C HIS A 152 -3.99 14.24 19.46
N GLU A 153 -3.48 13.39 20.35
CA GLU A 153 -2.77 13.81 21.55
C GLU A 153 -1.28 14.04 21.30
N ILE A 154 -0.75 13.55 20.18
CA ILE A 154 0.64 13.74 19.81
C ILE A 154 0.85 15.19 19.33
N PRO A 155 1.79 15.93 19.90
CA PRO A 155 2.02 17.33 19.54
C PRO A 155 2.19 17.57 18.05
N ASN A 156 1.58 18.65 17.55
CA ASN A 156 1.64 19.11 16.15
C ASN A 156 1.00 18.21 15.10
N THR A 157 0.43 17.06 15.44
CA THR A 157 -0.15 16.16 14.43
C THR A 157 -1.31 16.79 13.67
N PHE A 158 -2.16 17.61 14.31
CA PHE A 158 -3.21 18.35 13.62
C PHE A 158 -2.64 19.45 12.70
N VAL A 159 -1.57 20.13 13.09
CA VAL A 159 -0.91 21.14 12.25
C VAL A 159 -0.37 20.48 10.97
N HIS A 160 0.33 19.38 11.11
CA HIS A 160 0.85 18.61 9.97
C HIS A 160 -0.26 18.06 9.10
N ALA A 161 -1.35 17.59 9.69
CA ALA A 161 -2.52 17.12 8.93
C ALA A 161 -3.17 18.28 8.15
N GLN A 162 -3.29 19.47 8.73
CA GLN A 162 -3.80 20.65 8.03
C GLN A 162 -2.94 20.98 6.81
N LEU A 163 -1.61 21.05 6.96
CA LEU A 163 -0.70 21.29 5.83
C LEU A 163 -0.88 20.25 4.72
N GLN A 164 -1.12 18.99 5.08
CA GLN A 164 -1.39 17.95 4.08
C GLN A 164 -2.73 18.13 3.39
N VAL A 165 -3.78 18.58 4.10
CA VAL A 165 -5.09 18.93 3.50
C VAL A 165 -4.95 20.07 2.51
N GLU A 166 -4.23 21.13 2.85
CA GLU A 166 -3.97 22.28 1.97
C GLU A 166 -3.22 21.85 0.70
N LYS A 167 -2.21 20.99 0.84
CA LYS A 167 -1.49 20.39 -0.29
C LYS A 167 -2.42 19.57 -1.19
N LEU A 168 -3.31 18.75 -0.60
CA LEU A 168 -4.29 17.97 -1.35
C LEU A 168 -5.30 18.86 -2.07
N ALA A 169 -5.76 19.97 -1.48
CA ALA A 169 -6.63 20.95 -2.10
C ALA A 169 -5.96 21.59 -3.35
N GLY A 170 -4.66 21.90 -3.24
CA GLY A 170 -3.86 22.34 -4.38
C GLY A 170 -3.76 21.30 -5.50
N ILE A 171 -3.54 20.03 -5.14
CA ILE A 171 -3.52 18.92 -6.10
C ILE A 171 -4.89 18.76 -6.77
N MET A 172 -5.98 18.81 -6.01
CA MET A 172 -7.35 18.74 -6.51
C MET A 172 -7.62 19.78 -7.57
N SER A 173 -7.21 21.05 -7.34
CA SER A 173 -7.35 22.14 -8.32
C SER A 173 -6.55 21.87 -9.60
N LYS A 174 -5.32 21.36 -9.49
CA LYS A 174 -4.48 20.99 -10.66
C LYS A 174 -5.12 19.86 -11.46
N VAL A 175 -5.67 18.83 -10.79
CA VAL A 175 -6.32 17.69 -11.46
C VAL A 175 -7.51 18.18 -12.29
N LYS A 176 -8.40 19.00 -11.73
CA LYS A 176 -9.55 19.55 -12.47
C LYS A 176 -9.16 20.26 -13.77
N LYS A 177 -8.00 20.95 -13.78
CA LYS A 177 -7.54 21.73 -14.94
C LYS A 177 -6.81 20.91 -15.99
N SER A 178 -6.14 19.81 -15.61
CA SER A 178 -5.12 19.18 -16.45
C SER A 178 -5.28 17.68 -16.68
N MET A 179 -6.26 17.02 -16.02
CA MET A 179 -6.49 15.60 -16.28
C MET A 179 -6.95 15.35 -17.71
N LYS A 180 -6.56 14.21 -18.26
CA LYS A 180 -6.95 13.75 -19.58
C LYS A 180 -7.84 12.52 -19.46
N VAL A 181 -8.92 12.50 -20.24
CA VAL A 181 -9.90 11.40 -20.21
C VAL A 181 -9.80 10.62 -21.53
N LEU A 182 -9.65 9.30 -21.40
CA LEU A 182 -9.76 8.34 -22.49
C LEU A 182 -11.08 7.58 -22.41
N LYS A 183 -11.30 6.65 -23.34
CA LYS A 183 -12.56 5.89 -23.39
C LYS A 183 -12.81 5.12 -22.08
N ASN A 184 -11.81 4.45 -21.51
CA ASN A 184 -11.97 3.51 -20.39
C ASN A 184 -11.21 3.91 -19.12
N LEU A 185 -10.41 4.97 -19.15
CA LEU A 185 -9.67 5.49 -17.99
C LEU A 185 -9.45 7.00 -18.11
N ALA A 186 -9.10 7.63 -17.00
CA ALA A 186 -8.54 8.98 -16.99
C ALA A 186 -7.14 8.99 -16.42
N TYR A 187 -6.33 9.98 -16.80
CA TYR A 187 -4.96 10.07 -16.32
C TYR A 187 -4.45 11.49 -16.20
N MET A 188 -3.40 11.65 -15.40
CA MET A 188 -2.68 12.91 -15.25
C MET A 188 -1.20 12.67 -15.00
N GLU A 189 -0.36 13.48 -15.62
CA GLU A 189 1.05 13.61 -15.27
C GLU A 189 1.22 14.66 -14.17
N MET A 190 1.94 14.28 -13.11
CA MET A 190 2.28 15.17 -12.01
C MET A 190 3.72 15.65 -12.18
N LEU A 191 3.92 16.96 -12.20
CA LEU A 191 5.26 17.55 -12.25
C LEU A 191 5.93 17.54 -10.87
N ASP A 192 5.12 17.78 -9.83
CA ASP A 192 5.55 17.83 -8.43
C ASP A 192 5.35 16.49 -7.71
N SER A 193 5.42 16.48 -6.39
CA SER A 193 5.05 15.35 -5.55
C SER A 193 3.52 15.14 -5.54
N GLY A 194 3.04 13.93 -5.22
CA GLY A 194 1.63 13.69 -4.92
C GLY A 194 0.85 12.85 -5.93
N ALA A 195 1.51 12.06 -6.79
CA ALA A 195 0.80 11.18 -7.73
C ALA A 195 -0.19 10.22 -7.03
N SER A 196 0.16 9.69 -5.86
CA SER A 196 -0.73 8.82 -5.07
C SER A 196 -1.96 9.54 -4.52
N GLY A 197 -1.84 10.84 -4.18
CA GLY A 197 -2.99 11.68 -3.80
C GLY A 197 -3.80 12.12 -5.01
N ALA A 198 -3.13 12.49 -6.10
CA ALA A 198 -3.78 12.97 -7.32
C ALA A 198 -4.67 11.91 -7.97
N VAL A 199 -4.29 10.64 -7.93
CA VAL A 199 -5.01 9.56 -8.62
C VAL A 199 -6.45 9.39 -8.10
N ASN A 200 -6.69 9.62 -6.81
CA ASN A 200 -8.05 9.57 -6.25
C ASN A 200 -8.94 10.70 -6.81
N PHE A 201 -8.39 11.90 -7.00
CA PHE A 201 -9.12 13.00 -7.64
C PHE A 201 -9.32 12.75 -9.14
N VAL A 202 -8.32 12.18 -9.84
CA VAL A 202 -8.47 11.80 -11.26
C VAL A 202 -9.62 10.79 -11.40
N LEU A 203 -9.68 9.79 -10.56
CA LEU A 203 -10.76 8.82 -10.55
C LEU A 203 -12.10 9.49 -10.27
N GLY A 204 -12.21 10.28 -9.19
CA GLY A 204 -13.46 10.89 -8.74
C GLY A 204 -14.05 11.91 -9.74
N PHE A 205 -13.21 12.74 -10.37
CA PHE A 205 -13.69 13.77 -11.29
C PHE A 205 -13.95 13.29 -12.72
N SER A 206 -13.36 12.17 -13.10
CA SER A 206 -13.44 11.71 -14.49
C SER A 206 -14.71 10.93 -14.83
N GLY A 207 -15.41 10.40 -13.83
CA GLY A 207 -16.52 9.46 -14.03
C GLY A 207 -16.09 8.14 -14.67
N LYS A 208 -14.78 7.82 -14.66
CA LYS A 208 -14.24 6.55 -15.17
C LYS A 208 -14.03 5.57 -14.04
N ASP A 209 -14.08 4.27 -14.36
CA ASP A 209 -13.79 3.22 -13.38
C ASP A 209 -12.31 3.10 -13.00
N VAL A 210 -11.40 3.72 -13.76
CA VAL A 210 -9.97 3.68 -13.51
C VAL A 210 -9.33 5.05 -13.68
N GLY A 211 -8.62 5.48 -12.63
CA GLY A 211 -7.77 6.66 -12.63
C GLY A 211 -6.29 6.27 -12.60
N ILE A 212 -5.45 7.03 -13.31
CA ILE A 212 -4.00 6.88 -13.33
C ILE A 212 -3.35 8.25 -13.08
N ALA A 213 -2.44 8.33 -12.12
CA ALA A 213 -1.56 9.48 -11.98
C ALA A 213 -0.12 9.00 -11.99
N TYR A 214 0.77 9.74 -12.63
CA TYR A 214 2.17 9.34 -12.71
C TYR A 214 3.10 10.55 -12.62
N LYS A 215 4.31 10.27 -12.15
CA LYS A 215 5.37 11.28 -11.99
C LYS A 215 6.68 10.74 -12.54
N GLU A 216 7.40 11.59 -13.24
CA GLU A 216 8.75 11.27 -13.70
C GLU A 216 9.74 11.19 -12.53
N ARG A 217 10.59 10.17 -12.57
CA ARG A 217 11.80 10.03 -11.79
C ARG A 217 12.98 10.26 -12.74
N VAL A 218 13.33 11.52 -12.90
CA VAL A 218 14.33 11.97 -13.90
C VAL A 218 15.67 11.27 -13.73
N ASP A 219 16.12 11.12 -12.47
CA ASP A 219 17.36 10.42 -12.08
C ASP A 219 17.41 8.97 -12.52
N LYS A 220 16.25 8.35 -12.77
CA LYS A 220 16.16 6.92 -13.14
C LYS A 220 15.60 6.68 -14.55
N GLY A 221 15.21 7.72 -15.27
CA GLY A 221 14.61 7.60 -16.60
C GLY A 221 13.28 6.82 -16.63
N ILE A 222 12.51 6.87 -15.54
CA ILE A 222 11.27 6.12 -15.35
C ILE A 222 10.13 7.02 -14.89
N TYR A 223 8.90 6.53 -15.04
CA TYR A 223 7.72 7.04 -14.37
C TYR A 223 7.31 6.15 -13.20
N ALA A 224 7.06 6.75 -12.05
CA ALA A 224 6.33 6.13 -10.95
C ALA A 224 4.83 6.37 -11.18
N VAL A 225 4.06 5.30 -11.24
CA VAL A 225 2.64 5.29 -11.63
C VAL A 225 1.79 4.82 -10.45
N SER A 226 0.73 5.54 -10.16
CA SER A 226 -0.33 5.16 -9.22
C SER A 226 -1.61 4.91 -10.00
N VAL A 227 -2.30 3.80 -9.69
CA VAL A 227 -3.56 3.41 -10.33
C VAL A 227 -4.60 3.17 -9.26
N ARG A 228 -5.81 3.65 -9.48
CA ARG A 228 -6.97 3.41 -8.61
C ARG A 228 -8.18 2.98 -9.43
N GLY A 229 -8.94 2.07 -8.88
CA GLY A 229 -10.21 1.62 -9.43
C GLY A 229 -11.37 2.03 -8.54
N SER A 230 -12.50 2.36 -9.16
CA SER A 230 -13.78 2.54 -8.46
C SER A 230 -14.30 1.22 -7.89
N SER A 231 -15.28 1.29 -7.00
CA SER A 231 -15.98 0.09 -6.50
C SER A 231 -16.68 -0.70 -7.60
N SER A 232 -17.12 -0.03 -8.68
CA SER A 232 -17.73 -0.65 -9.86
C SER A 232 -16.74 -1.32 -10.81
N CYS A 233 -15.44 -1.03 -10.72
CA CYS A 233 -14.42 -1.69 -11.51
C CYS A 233 -14.36 -3.19 -11.19
N LYS A 234 -14.75 -4.05 -12.13
CA LYS A 234 -14.78 -5.52 -11.96
C LYS A 234 -13.43 -6.20 -12.24
N ILE A 235 -12.43 -5.43 -12.68
CA ILE A 235 -11.11 -5.93 -13.06
C ILE A 235 -10.18 -5.86 -11.86
N HIS A 236 -9.41 -6.92 -11.63
CA HIS A 236 -8.33 -6.92 -10.65
C HIS A 236 -7.13 -6.10 -11.20
N LEU A 237 -7.07 -4.81 -10.82
CA LEU A 237 -6.10 -3.87 -11.38
C LEU A 237 -4.66 -4.26 -11.10
N GLY A 238 -4.35 -4.81 -9.93
CA GLY A 238 -3.00 -5.25 -9.60
C GLY A 238 -2.44 -6.25 -10.60
N ARG A 239 -3.25 -7.25 -11.02
CA ARG A 239 -2.87 -8.23 -12.04
C ARG A 239 -2.75 -7.61 -13.43
N LEU A 240 -3.70 -6.74 -13.81
CA LEU A 240 -3.65 -6.03 -15.08
C LEU A 240 -2.41 -5.13 -15.17
N VAL A 241 -2.14 -4.33 -14.15
CA VAL A 241 -0.97 -3.44 -14.09
C VAL A 241 0.32 -4.24 -14.13
N SER A 242 0.40 -5.37 -13.42
CA SER A 242 1.57 -6.27 -13.45
C SER A 242 1.85 -6.77 -14.87
N SER A 243 0.82 -7.30 -15.54
CA SER A 243 0.94 -7.83 -16.91
C SER A 243 1.33 -6.73 -17.91
N VAL A 244 0.62 -5.58 -17.89
CA VAL A 244 0.86 -4.51 -18.85
C VAL A 244 2.21 -3.84 -18.61
N SER A 245 2.62 -3.62 -17.36
CA SER A 245 3.91 -3.03 -17.05
C SER A 245 5.07 -3.91 -17.52
N ALA A 246 4.99 -5.23 -17.30
CA ALA A 246 6.00 -6.19 -17.76
C ALA A 246 6.17 -6.16 -19.29
N LYS A 247 5.07 -6.07 -20.06
CA LYS A 247 5.08 -5.96 -21.52
C LYS A 247 5.91 -4.77 -22.03
N PHE A 248 6.01 -3.70 -21.25
CA PHE A 248 6.75 -2.50 -21.62
C PHE A 248 8.06 -2.31 -20.84
N GLY A 249 8.63 -3.38 -20.31
CA GLY A 249 9.92 -3.36 -19.61
C GLY A 249 9.86 -2.73 -18.22
N GLY A 250 8.66 -2.52 -17.71
CA GLY A 250 8.42 -2.03 -16.35
C GLY A 250 8.15 -3.15 -15.35
N SER A 251 7.67 -2.75 -14.18
CA SER A 251 7.15 -3.65 -13.16
C SER A 251 5.99 -2.97 -12.43
N GLY A 252 5.05 -3.75 -11.94
CA GLY A 252 3.91 -3.22 -11.21
C GLY A 252 3.10 -4.32 -10.56
N GLY A 253 2.10 -3.92 -9.79
CA GLY A 253 1.21 -4.82 -9.07
C GLY A 253 0.51 -4.09 -7.93
N GLY A 254 -0.07 -4.84 -7.01
CA GLY A 254 -0.83 -4.36 -5.86
C GLY A 254 -2.19 -5.02 -5.75
N HIS A 255 -3.10 -4.37 -5.03
CA HIS A 255 -4.44 -4.85 -4.78
C HIS A 255 -5.37 -4.70 -6.00
N ASP A 256 -6.59 -5.22 -5.88
CA ASP A 256 -7.57 -5.18 -6.97
C ASP A 256 -8.01 -3.75 -7.36
N LYS A 257 -8.03 -2.81 -6.41
CA LYS A 257 -8.43 -1.40 -6.61
C LYS A 257 -7.32 -0.38 -6.42
N ALA A 258 -6.19 -0.76 -5.83
CA ALA A 258 -5.09 0.13 -5.51
C ALA A 258 -3.76 -0.52 -5.89
N CYS A 259 -3.10 0.00 -6.91
CA CYS A 259 -1.85 -0.57 -7.40
C CYS A 259 -0.92 0.50 -7.96
N GLY A 260 0.31 0.10 -8.22
CA GLY A 260 1.33 0.98 -8.76
C GLY A 260 2.22 0.29 -9.77
N ALA A 261 2.96 1.08 -10.52
CA ALA A 261 3.94 0.57 -11.47
C ALA A 261 5.14 1.51 -11.60
N VAL A 262 6.21 0.95 -12.12
CA VAL A 262 7.37 1.68 -12.61
C VAL A 262 7.50 1.39 -14.09
N ILE A 263 7.47 2.44 -14.92
CA ILE A 263 7.47 2.32 -16.38
C ILE A 263 8.63 3.13 -16.97
N PRO A 264 9.44 2.56 -17.87
CA PRO A 264 10.47 3.31 -18.60
C PRO A 264 9.87 4.53 -19.31
N LYS A 265 10.53 5.69 -19.24
CA LYS A 265 10.04 6.97 -19.75
C LYS A 265 9.49 6.86 -21.18
N ASN A 266 10.24 6.22 -22.07
CA ASN A 266 9.89 6.09 -23.50
C ASN A 266 8.66 5.20 -23.75
N ASN A 267 8.23 4.42 -22.76
CA ASN A 267 7.14 3.48 -22.89
C ASN A 267 5.83 3.93 -22.21
N MET A 268 5.83 5.08 -21.52
CA MET A 268 4.65 5.54 -20.76
C MET A 268 3.40 5.72 -21.64
N LYS A 269 3.54 6.33 -22.82
CA LYS A 269 2.41 6.48 -23.75
C LYS A 269 1.86 5.14 -24.24
N LYS A 270 2.73 4.15 -24.48
CA LYS A 270 2.33 2.79 -24.87
C LYS A 270 1.62 2.08 -23.73
N PHE A 271 2.11 2.21 -22.51
CA PHE A 271 1.48 1.70 -21.30
C PHE A 271 0.05 2.23 -21.14
N LEU A 272 -0.16 3.55 -21.21
CA LEU A 272 -1.48 4.17 -21.08
C LEU A 272 -2.45 3.69 -22.17
N ARG A 273 -1.99 3.56 -23.42
CA ARG A 273 -2.82 3.04 -24.53
C ARG A 273 -3.24 1.60 -24.29
N GLU A 274 -2.30 0.76 -23.88
CA GLU A 274 -2.59 -0.66 -23.61
C GLU A 274 -3.52 -0.82 -22.42
N MET A 275 -3.31 -0.07 -21.31
CA MET A 275 -4.24 -0.04 -20.19
C MET A 275 -5.65 0.31 -20.63
N ASN A 276 -5.80 1.38 -21.41
CA ASN A 276 -7.11 1.81 -21.94
C ASN A 276 -7.75 0.74 -22.83
N LEU A 277 -6.96 0.03 -23.64
CA LEU A 277 -7.43 -1.04 -24.52
C LEU A 277 -7.92 -2.26 -23.73
N GLN A 278 -7.11 -2.72 -22.77
CA GLN A 278 -7.42 -3.89 -21.96
C GLN A 278 -8.65 -3.69 -21.06
N LEU A 279 -8.80 -2.49 -20.50
CA LEU A 279 -9.99 -2.10 -19.74
C LEU A 279 -11.27 -2.15 -20.61
N GLY A 280 -11.17 -1.78 -21.90
CA GLY A 280 -12.32 -1.82 -22.82
C GLY A 280 -12.69 -3.21 -23.31
N ARG A 281 -11.74 -4.16 -23.31
CA ARG A 281 -12.01 -5.56 -23.74
C ARG A 281 -12.69 -6.37 -22.63
N GLY A 282 -12.80 -5.85 -21.44
CA GLY A 282 -13.13 -6.60 -20.23
C GLY A 282 -12.18 -7.79 -20.12
N VAL A 283 -11.22 -7.80 -19.21
CA VAL A 283 -10.34 -8.96 -19.07
C VAL A 283 -11.22 -10.15 -18.72
N THR A 284 -11.63 -10.90 -19.76
CA THR A 284 -12.37 -12.14 -19.58
C THR A 284 -11.46 -13.09 -18.80
N ALA A 285 -12.04 -13.86 -17.89
CA ALA A 285 -11.37 -14.82 -17.01
C ALA A 285 -10.42 -15.81 -17.73
N LYS A 286 -10.40 -15.83 -19.05
CA LYS A 286 -9.50 -16.65 -19.89
C LYS A 286 -8.03 -16.20 -19.88
N LEU A 287 -7.69 -14.98 -19.45
CA LEU A 287 -6.28 -14.53 -19.39
C LEU A 287 -5.57 -14.94 -18.09
N TYR A 288 -6.32 -15.36 -17.10
CA TYR A 288 -5.80 -15.86 -15.83
C TYR A 288 -6.60 -17.11 -15.45
N PRO A 289 -6.14 -18.32 -15.82
CA PRO A 289 -6.73 -19.54 -15.27
C PRO A 289 -6.65 -19.40 -13.74
N ALA A 290 -7.79 -19.59 -13.08
CA ALA A 290 -7.80 -19.78 -11.64
C ALA A 290 -6.82 -20.92 -11.37
N HIS A 291 -5.70 -20.63 -10.71
CA HIS A 291 -4.91 -21.69 -10.12
C HIS A 291 -5.84 -22.33 -9.10
N SER A 292 -6.38 -23.48 -9.47
CA SER A 292 -7.08 -24.40 -8.57
C SER A 292 -6.36 -24.46 -7.23
N MET A 293 -7.16 -24.40 -6.22
CA MET A 293 -6.84 -24.43 -4.79
C MET A 293 -5.80 -25.48 -4.41
#